data_189f9536f4baf17c043d711c44c4d5e7
#
_entry.id   189f9536f4baf17c043d711c44c4d5e7
#
_cell.length_a   1.000
_cell.length_b   1.000
_cell.length_c   1.000
_cell.angle_alpha   90.00
_cell.angle_beta   90.00
_cell.angle_gamma   90.00
#
_symmetry.space_group_name_H-M   'P 1'
#
loop_
_entity.id
_entity.type
_entity.pdbx_description
1 polymer ?
#
loop_
_entity_poly.entity_id
_entity_poly.type
_entity_poly.pdbx_seq_one_letter_code
_entity_poly.pdbx_strand_id
1 'polypeptide(L)'
;MIGFKRLSDEVISKYNYRETKKNVDQFMEPLYELIFKYNSISPPRISMVISDVNIQHTINTSSQVEKYVFKKIDTETEVKKYYSVIEDIISKLRPDEQMCFKAEYLDPMDEETIADKLSISVWTVVQIRKSCIIKFALALDLAVLKGE
;
A
#
# COMPACT_ATOMS: atom_id res chain seq x y z
N MET A 1 -25.41 -10.91 10.93
CA MET A 1 -24.04 -10.34 10.84
C MET A 1 -23.02 -11.37 11.28
N ILE A 2 -22.10 -11.68 10.41
CA ILE A 2 -21.06 -12.64 10.75
C ILE A 2 -20.03 -11.92 11.62
N GLY A 3 -19.92 -12.35 12.88
CA GLY A 3 -18.89 -11.84 13.77
C GLY A 3 -17.53 -12.37 13.32
N PHE A 4 -16.54 -11.49 13.24
CA PHE A 4 -15.17 -11.90 12.96
C PHE A 4 -14.59 -12.56 14.20
N LYS A 5 -14.48 -13.89 14.14
CA LYS A 5 -13.71 -14.59 15.15
C LYS A 5 -12.24 -14.30 14.93
N ARG A 6 -11.56 -13.97 16.01
CA ARG A 6 -10.11 -13.81 15.99
C ARG A 6 -9.46 -15.12 15.52
N LEU A 7 -8.62 -15.03 14.49
CA LEU A 7 -7.86 -16.21 14.07
C LEU A 7 -6.87 -16.58 15.16
N SER A 8 -6.89 -17.85 15.56
CA SER A 8 -5.97 -18.34 16.56
C SER A 8 -4.55 -18.47 16.00
N ASP A 9 -3.57 -18.45 16.89
CA ASP A 9 -2.18 -18.66 16.50
C ASP A 9 -1.98 -20.03 15.86
N GLU A 10 -2.75 -21.04 16.25
CA GLU A 10 -2.72 -22.36 15.63
C GLU A 10 -3.09 -22.30 14.14
N VAL A 11 -4.15 -21.58 13.81
CA VAL A 11 -4.57 -21.44 12.40
C VAL A 11 -3.48 -20.73 11.60
N ILE A 12 -2.95 -19.65 12.15
CA ILE A 12 -1.89 -18.88 11.48
C ILE A 12 -0.63 -19.72 11.27
N SER A 13 -0.28 -20.58 12.24
CA SER A 13 0.90 -21.42 12.17
C SER A 13 0.85 -22.49 11.06
N LYS A 14 -0.33 -22.75 10.50
CA LYS A 14 -0.49 -23.69 9.38
C LYS A 14 0.09 -23.14 8.07
N TYR A 15 0.28 -21.84 7.98
CA TYR A 15 0.69 -21.17 6.76
C TYR A 15 2.21 -20.98 6.71
N ASN A 16 2.75 -21.07 5.51
CA ASN A 16 4.16 -20.78 5.25
C ASN A 16 4.32 -19.26 5.15
N TYR A 17 4.87 -18.64 6.20
CA TYR A 17 5.04 -17.19 6.25
C TYR A 17 5.91 -16.66 5.11
N ARG A 18 7.02 -17.32 4.82
CA ARG A 18 7.98 -16.89 3.80
C ARG A 18 7.33 -16.78 2.42
N GLU A 19 6.64 -17.86 2.02
CA GLU A 19 5.97 -17.90 0.71
C GLU A 19 4.75 -16.99 0.68
N THR A 20 4.02 -16.93 1.77
CA THR A 20 2.87 -16.02 1.90
C THR A 20 3.31 -14.56 1.80
N LYS A 21 4.37 -14.19 2.50
CA LYS A 21 4.91 -12.83 2.44
C LYS A 21 5.35 -12.47 1.03
N LYS A 22 5.98 -13.41 0.34
CA LYS A 22 6.40 -13.21 -1.04
C LYS A 22 5.21 -12.88 -1.95
N ASN A 23 4.10 -13.58 -1.78
CA ASN A 23 2.88 -13.32 -2.53
C ASN A 23 2.28 -11.95 -2.20
N VAL A 24 2.30 -11.55 -0.93
CA VAL A 24 1.82 -10.23 -0.51
C VAL A 24 2.73 -9.13 -1.07
N ASP A 25 4.04 -9.34 -1.04
CA ASP A 25 5.01 -8.39 -1.61
C ASP A 25 4.73 -8.18 -3.11
N GLN A 26 4.48 -9.27 -3.84
CA GLN A 26 4.13 -9.20 -5.26
C GLN A 26 2.80 -8.49 -5.50
N PHE A 27 1.83 -8.68 -4.63
CA PHE A 27 0.55 -7.97 -4.69
C PHE A 27 0.72 -6.47 -4.49
N MET A 28 1.60 -6.06 -3.60
CA MET A 28 1.84 -4.64 -3.29
C MET A 28 2.67 -3.92 -4.33
N GLU A 29 3.44 -4.65 -5.13
CA GLU A 29 4.37 -4.06 -6.10
C GLU A 29 3.71 -3.12 -7.11
N PRO A 30 2.57 -3.47 -7.74
CA PRO A 30 1.89 -2.54 -8.65
C PRO A 30 1.45 -1.24 -7.97
N LEU A 31 1.09 -1.28 -6.69
CA LEU A 31 0.75 -0.06 -5.96
C LEU A 31 1.96 0.87 -5.85
N TYR A 32 3.14 0.33 -5.55
CA TYR A 32 4.36 1.12 -5.45
C TYR A 32 4.71 1.77 -6.79
N GLU A 33 4.54 1.02 -7.88
CA GLU A 33 4.74 1.55 -9.22
C GLU A 33 3.77 2.69 -9.53
N LEU A 34 2.51 2.53 -9.18
CA LEU A 34 1.49 3.57 -9.38
C LEU A 34 1.80 4.82 -8.55
N ILE A 35 2.20 4.65 -7.30
CA ILE A 35 2.57 5.76 -6.43
C ILE A 35 3.80 6.49 -7.01
N PHE A 36 4.79 5.74 -7.46
CA PHE A 36 5.97 6.33 -8.09
C PHE A 36 5.58 7.14 -9.34
N LYS A 37 4.75 6.57 -10.20
CA LYS A 37 4.25 7.28 -11.39
C LYS A 37 3.52 8.56 -11.02
N TYR A 38 2.61 8.48 -10.03
CA TYR A 38 1.85 9.63 -9.58
C TYR A 38 2.77 10.74 -9.08
N ASN A 39 3.74 10.41 -8.25
CA ASN A 39 4.69 11.37 -7.69
C ASN A 39 5.66 11.92 -8.74
N SER A 40 5.93 11.15 -9.80
CA SER A 40 6.83 11.54 -10.88
C SER A 40 6.15 12.39 -11.96
N ILE A 41 4.81 12.42 -11.98
CA ILE A 41 4.06 13.29 -12.90
C ILE A 41 4.15 14.71 -12.34
N SER A 42 5.21 15.40 -12.71
CA SER A 42 5.36 16.80 -12.38
C SER A 42 4.44 17.60 -13.29
N PRO A 43 3.67 18.55 -12.76
CA PRO A 43 3.01 19.50 -13.64
C PRO A 43 4.12 20.17 -14.47
N PRO A 44 3.94 20.32 -15.79
CA PRO A 44 4.88 21.09 -16.57
C PRO A 44 5.03 22.45 -15.90
N ARG A 45 6.16 23.11 -16.10
CA ARG A 45 6.42 24.41 -15.46
C ARG A 45 5.43 25.44 -15.99
N ILE A 46 4.20 25.31 -15.56
CA ILE A 46 3.06 26.09 -16.07
C ILE A 46 3.30 27.57 -15.87
N SER A 47 3.85 27.98 -14.74
CA SER A 47 4.14 29.38 -14.45
C SER A 47 5.17 29.99 -15.42
N MET A 48 6.18 29.23 -15.82
CA MET A 48 7.18 29.70 -16.79
C MET A 48 6.60 29.72 -18.20
N VAL A 49 5.78 28.75 -18.51
CA VAL A 49 5.13 28.63 -19.82
C VAL A 49 4.12 29.74 -20.04
N ILE A 50 3.35 30.11 -19.01
CA ILE A 50 2.34 31.17 -19.09
C ILE A 50 2.98 32.55 -19.23
N SER A 51 4.13 32.80 -18.59
CA SER A 51 4.79 34.10 -18.61
C SER A 51 5.43 34.45 -19.96
N ASP A 52 5.85 33.46 -20.74
CA ASP A 52 6.56 33.65 -22.03
C ASP A 52 5.73 33.33 -23.26
N VAL A 53 4.42 33.35 -23.12
CA VAL A 53 3.54 32.75 -24.10
C VAL A 53 3.18 33.71 -25.23
N ASN A 54 3.43 33.25 -26.48
CA ASN A 54 2.65 33.75 -27.61
C ASN A 54 1.51 32.75 -27.90
N ILE A 55 0.57 33.14 -28.74
CA ILE A 55 -0.65 32.33 -28.98
C ILE A 55 -0.36 30.93 -29.49
N GLN A 56 0.62 30.76 -30.33
CA GLN A 56 0.99 29.44 -30.91
C GLN A 56 1.58 28.53 -29.86
N HIS A 57 2.47 29.07 -29.03
CA HIS A 57 3.03 28.29 -27.91
C HIS A 57 1.96 27.91 -26.89
N THR A 58 0.99 28.80 -26.69
CA THR A 58 -0.13 28.55 -25.77
C THR A 58 -0.92 27.31 -26.19
N ILE A 59 -1.22 27.18 -27.48
CA ILE A 59 -1.99 26.02 -27.98
C ILE A 59 -1.23 24.73 -27.79
N ASN A 60 0.05 24.67 -28.14
CA ASN A 60 0.88 23.47 -27.97
C ASN A 60 1.06 23.12 -26.49
N THR A 61 1.25 24.14 -25.67
CA THR A 61 1.43 23.98 -24.23
C THR A 61 0.16 23.48 -23.56
N SER A 62 -1.01 24.01 -23.96
CA SER A 62 -2.30 23.55 -23.43
C SER A 62 -2.51 22.07 -23.72
N SER A 63 -2.17 21.60 -24.92
CA SER A 63 -2.26 20.18 -25.26
C SER A 63 -1.37 19.32 -24.38
N GLN A 64 -0.13 19.75 -24.12
CA GLN A 64 0.78 19.04 -23.24
C GLN A 64 0.29 19.04 -21.79
N VAL A 65 -0.19 20.18 -21.32
CA VAL A 65 -0.76 20.32 -19.97
C VAL A 65 -1.95 19.39 -19.80
N GLU A 66 -2.86 19.35 -20.78
CA GLU A 66 -4.00 18.44 -20.75
C GLU A 66 -3.57 16.98 -20.66
N LYS A 67 -2.58 16.56 -21.44
CA LYS A 67 -2.06 15.19 -21.36
C LYS A 67 -1.52 14.85 -19.99
N TYR A 68 -0.76 15.76 -19.39
CA TYR A 68 -0.25 15.55 -18.02
C TYR A 68 -1.37 15.47 -16.99
N VAL A 69 -2.35 16.36 -17.08
CA VAL A 69 -3.50 16.40 -16.17
C VAL A 69 -4.29 15.10 -16.26
N PHE A 70 -4.63 14.65 -17.46
CA PHE A 70 -5.38 13.42 -17.66
C PHE A 70 -4.60 12.21 -17.17
N LYS A 71 -3.31 12.12 -17.47
CA LYS A 71 -2.46 11.04 -17.00
C LYS A 71 -2.39 10.98 -15.47
N LYS A 72 -2.28 12.14 -14.82
CA LYS A 72 -2.23 12.22 -13.37
C LYS A 72 -3.55 11.82 -12.74
N ILE A 73 -4.68 12.25 -13.31
CA ILE A 73 -6.02 11.88 -12.84
C ILE A 73 -6.25 10.37 -12.96
N ASP A 74 -5.88 9.78 -14.11
CA ASP A 74 -6.03 8.34 -14.31
C ASP A 74 -5.20 7.55 -13.31
N THR A 75 -3.95 7.95 -13.10
CA THR A 75 -3.06 7.31 -12.12
C THR A 75 -3.60 7.45 -10.71
N GLU A 76 -4.08 8.64 -10.35
CA GLU A 76 -4.70 8.88 -9.05
C GLU A 76 -5.92 7.98 -8.83
N THR A 77 -6.77 7.81 -9.84
CA THR A 77 -7.93 6.95 -9.77
C THR A 77 -7.54 5.49 -9.52
N GLU A 78 -6.53 5.01 -10.23
CA GLU A 78 -6.00 3.65 -10.03
C GLU A 78 -5.42 3.46 -8.65
N VAL A 79 -4.65 4.42 -8.15
CA VAL A 79 -4.08 4.40 -6.80
C VAL A 79 -5.21 4.34 -5.76
N LYS A 80 -6.24 5.15 -5.92
CA LYS A 80 -7.39 5.17 -4.99
C LYS A 80 -8.12 3.83 -4.97
N LYS A 81 -8.32 3.21 -6.12
CA LYS A 81 -8.96 1.90 -6.19
C LYS A 81 -8.14 0.84 -5.46
N TYR A 82 -6.85 0.83 -5.68
CA TYR A 82 -5.94 -0.09 -5.03
C TYR A 82 -5.93 0.10 -3.52
N TYR A 83 -5.80 1.35 -3.08
CA TYR A 83 -5.84 1.72 -1.67
C TYR A 83 -7.15 1.32 -0.99
N SER A 84 -8.27 1.50 -1.68
CA SER A 84 -9.59 1.14 -1.16
C SER A 84 -9.65 -0.33 -0.76
N VAL A 85 -9.13 -1.21 -1.60
CA VAL A 85 -9.07 -2.66 -1.30
C VAL A 85 -8.18 -2.91 -0.09
N ILE A 86 -7.01 -2.32 -0.07
CA ILE A 86 -6.04 -2.50 1.02
C ILE A 86 -6.59 -1.98 2.34
N GLU A 87 -7.16 -0.78 2.34
CA GLU A 87 -7.72 -0.18 3.55
C GLU A 87 -8.92 -0.97 4.10
N ASP A 88 -9.75 -1.50 3.22
CA ASP A 88 -10.86 -2.35 3.63
C ASP A 88 -10.35 -3.57 4.41
N ILE A 89 -9.31 -4.23 3.92
CA ILE A 89 -8.72 -5.38 4.59
C ILE A 89 -8.05 -4.96 5.91
N ILE A 90 -7.28 -3.87 5.88
CA ILE A 90 -6.58 -3.37 7.06
C ILE A 90 -7.57 -3.01 8.16
N SER A 91 -8.72 -2.44 7.81
CA SER A 91 -9.74 -2.05 8.79
C SER A 91 -10.26 -3.22 9.61
N LYS A 92 -10.12 -4.43 9.11
CA LYS A 92 -10.55 -5.66 9.80
C LYS A 92 -9.48 -6.23 10.73
N LEU A 93 -8.27 -5.69 10.69
CA LEU A 93 -7.19 -6.08 11.58
C LEU A 93 -7.31 -5.34 12.92
N ARG A 94 -6.66 -5.88 13.96
CA ARG A 94 -6.57 -5.18 15.24
C ARG A 94 -5.68 -3.94 15.10
N PRO A 95 -5.83 -2.94 16.00
CA PRO A 95 -5.00 -1.73 15.92
C PRO A 95 -3.49 -1.99 15.91
N ASP A 96 -3.01 -2.95 16.71
CA ASP A 96 -1.60 -3.33 16.72
C ASP A 96 -1.17 -3.96 15.40
N GLU A 97 -2.02 -4.82 14.83
CA GLU A 97 -1.80 -5.44 13.54
C GLU A 97 -1.81 -4.41 12.40
N GLN A 98 -2.72 -3.45 12.46
CA GLN A 98 -2.78 -2.36 11.48
C GLN A 98 -1.48 -1.57 11.47
N MET A 99 -0.96 -1.22 12.64
CA MET A 99 0.30 -0.49 12.76
C MET A 99 1.46 -1.28 12.17
N CYS A 100 1.56 -2.55 12.50
CA CYS A 100 2.63 -3.41 12.00
C CYS A 100 2.55 -3.61 10.49
N PHE A 101 1.35 -3.79 9.94
CA PHE A 101 1.18 -3.94 8.50
C PHE A 101 1.52 -2.65 7.75
N LYS A 102 1.03 -1.51 8.24
CA LYS A 102 1.34 -0.21 7.64
C LYS A 102 2.83 0.10 7.69
N ALA A 103 3.49 -0.26 8.77
CA ALA A 103 4.93 -0.06 8.92
C ALA A 103 5.73 -0.88 7.92
N GLU A 104 5.24 -2.05 7.53
CA GLU A 104 5.91 -2.90 6.55
C GLU A 104 5.69 -2.43 5.11
N TYR A 105 4.49 -1.96 4.78
CA TYR A 105 4.10 -1.75 3.39
C TYR A 105 3.77 -0.32 2.99
N LEU A 106 3.28 0.52 3.89
CA LEU A 106 2.74 1.83 3.54
C LEU A 106 3.50 3.00 4.13
N ASP A 107 3.85 2.92 5.40
CA ASP A 107 4.50 4.00 6.15
C ASP A 107 5.63 3.41 6.99
N PRO A 108 6.82 3.23 6.41
CA PRO A 108 7.90 2.50 7.06
C PRO A 108 8.23 3.02 8.44
N MET A 109 8.30 2.11 9.39
CA MET A 109 8.66 2.37 10.79
C MET A 109 9.48 1.20 11.28
N ASP A 110 10.55 1.45 12.03
CA ASP A 110 11.37 0.36 12.53
C ASP A 110 10.68 -0.39 13.69
N GLU A 111 11.14 -1.60 13.94
CA GLU A 111 10.54 -2.49 14.93
C GLU A 111 10.64 -1.92 16.35
N GLU A 112 11.73 -1.23 16.65
CA GLU A 112 11.93 -0.62 17.98
C GLU A 112 10.93 0.51 18.23
N THR A 113 10.68 1.34 17.24
CA THR A 113 9.70 2.42 17.33
C THR A 113 8.29 1.86 17.53
N ILE A 114 7.93 0.82 16.81
CA ILE A 114 6.63 0.15 16.96
C ILE A 114 6.50 -0.44 18.36
N ALA A 115 7.55 -1.11 18.83
CA ALA A 115 7.57 -1.72 20.16
C ALA A 115 7.35 -0.67 21.24
N ASP A 116 8.00 0.49 21.13
CA ASP A 116 7.83 1.59 22.06
C ASP A 116 6.41 2.15 22.04
N LYS A 117 5.87 2.37 20.86
CA LYS A 117 4.50 2.91 20.71
C LYS A 117 3.44 1.96 21.25
N LEU A 118 3.63 0.66 21.11
CA LEU A 118 2.67 -0.34 21.58
C LEU A 118 2.98 -0.85 23.00
N SER A 119 4.09 -0.43 23.58
CA SER A 119 4.55 -0.89 24.91
C SER A 119 4.71 -2.41 24.97
N ILE A 120 5.33 -2.98 23.95
CA ILE A 120 5.59 -4.42 23.82
C ILE A 120 7.06 -4.65 23.42
N SER A 121 7.50 -5.91 23.45
CA SER A 121 8.83 -6.26 23.03
C SER A 121 8.97 -6.29 21.50
N VAL A 122 10.18 -6.12 21.01
CA VAL A 122 10.49 -6.25 19.58
C VAL A 122 10.11 -7.64 19.07
N TRP A 123 10.35 -8.69 19.87
CA TRP A 123 9.94 -10.04 19.50
C TRP A 123 8.43 -10.12 19.25
N THR A 124 7.64 -9.49 20.12
CA THR A 124 6.18 -9.45 19.96
C THR A 124 5.78 -8.71 18.68
N VAL A 125 6.45 -7.60 18.36
CA VAL A 125 6.23 -6.87 17.09
C VAL A 125 6.44 -7.79 15.90
N VAL A 126 7.51 -8.58 15.90
CA VAL A 126 7.80 -9.52 14.82
C VAL A 126 6.68 -10.55 14.68
N GLN A 127 6.16 -11.07 15.80
CA GLN A 127 5.06 -12.04 15.79
C GLN A 127 3.77 -11.42 15.26
N ILE A 128 3.44 -10.21 15.69
CA ILE A 128 2.26 -9.49 15.21
C ILE A 128 2.37 -9.22 13.70
N ARG A 129 3.54 -8.81 13.23
CA ARG A 129 3.77 -8.58 11.80
C ARG A 129 3.53 -9.83 10.97
N LYS A 130 4.06 -10.96 11.40
CA LYS A 130 3.84 -12.24 10.72
C LYS A 130 2.35 -12.59 10.66
N SER A 131 1.66 -12.42 11.77
CA SER A 131 0.23 -12.70 11.87
C SER A 131 -0.57 -11.81 10.93
N CYS A 132 -0.33 -10.51 10.92
CA CYS A 132 -1.10 -9.58 10.09
C CYS A 132 -0.86 -9.79 8.59
N ILE A 133 0.34 -10.15 8.20
CA ILE A 133 0.65 -10.45 6.80
C ILE A 133 -0.11 -11.70 6.35
N ILE A 134 -0.17 -12.74 7.17
CA ILE A 134 -0.93 -13.95 6.85
C ILE A 134 -2.43 -13.65 6.77
N LYS A 135 -2.97 -12.85 7.70
CA LYS A 135 -4.38 -12.45 7.67
C LYS A 135 -4.72 -11.65 6.42
N PHE A 136 -3.85 -10.71 6.04
CA PHE A 136 -4.01 -9.94 4.81
C PHE A 136 -4.01 -10.87 3.59
N ALA A 137 -3.09 -11.80 3.54
CA ALA A 137 -3.00 -12.77 2.46
C ALA A 137 -4.23 -13.67 2.38
N LEU A 138 -4.77 -14.09 3.52
CA LEU A 138 -6.01 -14.88 3.56
C LEU A 138 -7.17 -14.12 2.93
N ALA A 139 -7.28 -12.84 3.19
CA ALA A 139 -8.35 -12.01 2.63
C ALA A 139 -8.27 -11.93 1.09
N LEU A 140 -7.08 -12.07 0.53
CA LEU A 140 -6.83 -11.98 -0.91
C LEU A 140 -6.54 -13.35 -1.56
N ASP A 141 -6.68 -14.42 -0.79
CA ASP A 141 -6.40 -15.79 -1.25
C ASP A 141 -4.94 -15.95 -1.72
N LEU A 142 -4.02 -15.32 -1.03
CA LEU A 142 -2.57 -15.36 -1.31
C LEU A 142 -1.79 -16.20 -0.31
N ALA A 143 -2.45 -16.69 0.75
CA ALA A 143 -1.79 -17.46 1.80
C ALA A 143 -1.41 -18.86 1.30
N VAL A 144 -0.22 -19.30 1.68
CA VAL A 144 0.31 -20.61 1.28
C VAL A 144 0.42 -21.50 2.51
N LEU A 145 -0.15 -22.70 2.44
CA LEU A 145 -0.05 -23.69 3.51
C LEU A 145 1.36 -24.29 3.56
N LYS A 146 1.78 -24.68 4.75
CA LYS A 146 3.03 -25.43 4.91
C LYS A 146 2.93 -26.78 4.20
N GLY A 147 4.00 -27.15 3.53
CA GLY A 147 4.06 -28.42 2.83
C GLY A 147 3.59 -28.39 1.38
N GLU A 148 3.20 -27.23 0.89
CA GLU A 148 2.87 -27.02 -0.53
C GLU A 148 4.07 -26.50 -1.33
#